data_7387c9e434f6c3584c3fb8a45d1184f5
#
_entry.id   7387c9e434f6c3584c3fb8a45d1184f5
#
_cell.length_a   1.000
_cell.length_b   1.000
_cell.length_c   1.000
_cell.angle_alpha   90.00
_cell.angle_beta   90.00
_cell.angle_gamma   90.00
#
_symmetry.space_group_name_H-M   'P 1'
#
loop_
_entity.id
_entity.type
_entity.pdbx_description
1 polymer ?
#
loop_
_entity_poly.entity_id
_entity_poly.type
_entity_poly.pdbx_seq_one_letter_code
_entity_poly.pdbx_strand_id
1 'polypeptide(L)'
;MNTWKRYIGGIALILGLAVLPHCGFGETSAVPEVRGIVLTGEAKQDYIKTQMDALYAPPEDKEPVPFTAPEGWGYEKISIGNVPVERLAPPKPSSNQVVLQLHGGAYMSGLTDLYRTFAVRQAEYTNAREIYCVEYRHAPIHRYPAALEDAATVYQGLLARRTKPSDIIIYGDSAGGNLAVELAIYLRDEGLPQPAALILLSPWADFAHKDGTSRTENFTKDKVLGKGTPFAPHLRSIPPYAGGLPLDDPRLSPIHADLSGLPPMLIQTGSYDLLLTEDEVLAAKAAADGTPVTLSIYPEMPHVFPLVLPELAESFAAFEEVREFVNQYMTP
;
A
#
# COMPACT_ATOMS: atom_id res chain seq x y z
N MET A 1 -8.97 -2.54 -26.45
CA MET A 1 -8.67 -3.90 -25.98
C MET A 1 -8.24 -3.75 -24.53
N ASN A 2 -9.10 -4.24 -23.62
CA ASN A 2 -9.00 -3.94 -22.18
C ASN A 2 -7.92 -4.77 -21.51
N THR A 3 -6.85 -4.15 -21.07
CA THR A 3 -5.75 -4.80 -20.30
C THR A 3 -5.68 -4.31 -18.86
N TRP A 4 -6.83 -3.98 -18.26
CA TRP A 4 -6.88 -3.20 -17.02
C TRP A 4 -7.01 -4.00 -15.71
N LYS A 5 -7.42 -5.29 -15.79
CA LYS A 5 -7.58 -6.15 -14.61
C LYS A 5 -6.73 -7.40 -14.76
N ARG A 6 -5.74 -7.58 -13.90
CA ARG A 6 -5.09 -8.87 -13.71
C ARG A 6 -5.76 -9.57 -12.53
N TYR A 7 -6.62 -10.55 -12.83
CA TYR A 7 -7.02 -11.53 -11.82
C TYR A 7 -5.91 -12.57 -11.76
N ILE A 8 -5.20 -12.65 -10.64
CA ILE A 8 -4.30 -13.76 -10.40
C ILE A 8 -5.18 -14.94 -10.01
N GLY A 9 -5.77 -15.58 -11.03
CA GLY A 9 -6.60 -16.77 -10.88
C GLY A 9 -5.78 -17.93 -10.34
N GLY A 10 -6.37 -18.65 -9.40
CA GLY A 10 -5.76 -19.80 -8.75
C GLY A 10 -5.19 -20.82 -9.72
N ILE A 11 -4.02 -21.35 -9.38
CA ILE A 11 -3.41 -22.49 -10.06
C ILE A 11 -4.29 -23.71 -9.82
N ALA A 12 -5.09 -24.07 -10.82
CA ALA A 12 -5.81 -25.35 -10.83
C ALA A 12 -4.80 -26.47 -11.16
N LEU A 13 -4.53 -27.33 -10.19
CA LEU A 13 -3.77 -28.55 -10.40
C LEU A 13 -4.62 -29.53 -11.21
N ILE A 14 -4.38 -29.66 -12.52
CA ILE A 14 -4.93 -30.74 -13.35
C ILE A 14 -3.85 -31.80 -13.47
N LEU A 15 -4.03 -32.90 -12.74
CA LEU A 15 -3.32 -34.16 -12.97
C LEU A 15 -3.95 -34.87 -14.17
N GLY A 16 -3.32 -34.78 -15.33
CA GLY A 16 -3.66 -35.54 -16.50
C GLY A 16 -2.42 -36.23 -17.06
N LEU A 17 -2.25 -37.54 -16.80
CA LEU A 17 -1.26 -38.36 -17.49
C LEU A 17 -1.67 -38.52 -18.97
N ALA A 18 -0.86 -38.01 -19.87
CA ALA A 18 -0.81 -38.46 -21.25
C ALA A 18 0.67 -38.66 -21.68
N VAL A 19 1.01 -39.91 -21.97
CA VAL A 19 2.30 -40.29 -22.51
C VAL A 19 2.28 -39.99 -24.00
N LEU A 20 3.23 -39.18 -24.52
CA LEU A 20 3.61 -39.13 -25.93
C LEU A 20 5.15 -38.91 -26.07
N PRO A 21 5.77 -39.33 -27.19
CA PRO A 21 7.19 -39.66 -27.25
C PRO A 21 8.10 -38.47 -27.51
N HIS A 22 9.34 -38.66 -27.10
CA HIS A 22 10.52 -37.81 -27.23
C HIS A 22 10.71 -37.15 -28.60
N CYS A 23 10.88 -35.82 -28.59
CA CYS A 23 11.81 -35.10 -29.46
C CYS A 23 12.36 -33.88 -28.73
N GLY A 24 13.64 -33.70 -28.76
CA GLY A 24 14.55 -32.96 -27.94
C GLY A 24 14.44 -31.44 -27.86
N PHE A 25 15.18 -30.95 -26.87
CA PHE A 25 15.62 -29.59 -26.61
C PHE A 25 14.53 -28.54 -26.31
N GLY A 26 14.28 -28.30 -25.05
CA GLY A 26 13.58 -27.17 -24.53
C GLY A 26 14.04 -26.91 -23.09
N GLU A 27 14.55 -25.73 -22.87
CA GLU A 27 14.91 -25.22 -21.56
C GLU A 27 13.79 -25.54 -20.56
N THR A 28 14.13 -26.21 -19.48
CA THR A 28 13.25 -26.36 -18.32
C THR A 28 13.02 -24.98 -17.75
N SER A 29 11.91 -24.35 -18.11
CA SER A 29 11.42 -23.20 -17.36
C SER A 29 11.20 -23.70 -15.93
N ALA A 30 12.09 -23.34 -15.02
CA ALA A 30 11.91 -23.62 -13.61
C ALA A 30 10.54 -23.06 -13.22
N VAL A 31 9.66 -23.92 -12.71
CA VAL A 31 8.40 -23.45 -12.09
C VAL A 31 8.83 -22.48 -10.99
N PRO A 32 8.36 -21.23 -10.99
CA PRO A 32 8.76 -20.30 -9.97
C PRO A 32 8.48 -20.90 -8.59
N GLU A 33 9.48 -20.94 -7.73
CA GLU A 33 9.32 -21.42 -6.36
C GLU A 33 8.30 -20.52 -5.66
N VAL A 34 7.15 -21.07 -5.26
CA VAL A 34 6.12 -20.32 -4.55
C VAL A 34 6.66 -19.99 -3.17
N ARG A 35 6.95 -18.72 -2.93
CA ARG A 35 7.38 -18.23 -1.62
C ARG A 35 6.17 -17.99 -0.72
N GLY A 36 6.32 -18.24 0.58
CA GLY A 36 5.29 -17.98 1.58
C GLY A 36 4.35 -19.18 1.84
N ILE A 37 3.41 -18.95 2.76
CA ILE A 37 2.43 -19.93 3.19
C ILE A 37 1.30 -19.98 2.17
N VAL A 38 1.08 -21.15 1.58
CA VAL A 38 -0.03 -21.39 0.63
C VAL A 38 -1.19 -22.01 1.38
N LEU A 39 -2.29 -21.27 1.48
CA LEU A 39 -3.55 -21.72 2.09
C LEU A 39 -4.72 -21.46 1.15
N THR A 40 -5.78 -22.26 1.26
CA THR A 40 -7.00 -22.10 0.47
C THR A 40 -8.23 -22.35 1.32
N GLY A 41 -9.39 -21.80 0.91
CA GLY A 41 -10.68 -22.04 1.54
C GLY A 41 -10.71 -21.73 3.04
N GLU A 42 -11.31 -22.63 3.83
CA GLU A 42 -11.50 -22.44 5.27
C GLU A 42 -10.18 -22.27 6.02
N ALA A 43 -9.16 -23.08 5.71
CA ALA A 43 -7.85 -22.98 6.36
C ALA A 43 -7.19 -21.58 6.17
N LYS A 44 -7.38 -20.96 5.00
CA LYS A 44 -6.92 -19.60 4.75
C LYS A 44 -7.68 -18.59 5.62
N GLN A 45 -9.02 -18.70 5.67
CA GLN A 45 -9.85 -17.77 6.44
C GLN A 45 -9.60 -17.90 7.94
N ASP A 46 -9.36 -19.10 8.46
CA ASP A 46 -9.01 -19.35 9.86
C ASP A 46 -7.63 -18.78 10.20
N TYR A 47 -6.66 -18.93 9.29
CA TYR A 47 -5.34 -18.32 9.46
C TYR A 47 -5.45 -16.80 9.52
N ILE A 48 -6.14 -16.17 8.54
CA ILE A 48 -6.35 -14.71 8.49
C ILE A 48 -7.02 -14.24 9.79
N LYS A 49 -8.09 -14.93 10.21
CA LYS A 49 -8.78 -14.59 11.46
C LYS A 49 -7.84 -14.65 12.67
N THR A 50 -7.04 -15.71 12.78
CA THR A 50 -6.10 -15.89 13.88
C THR A 50 -5.06 -14.77 13.92
N GLN A 51 -4.52 -14.36 12.78
CA GLN A 51 -3.56 -13.25 12.71
C GLN A 51 -4.22 -11.92 13.11
N MET A 52 -5.45 -11.67 12.66
CA MET A 52 -6.17 -10.44 13.02
C MET A 52 -6.60 -10.42 14.48
N ASP A 53 -7.03 -11.54 15.04
CA ASP A 53 -7.34 -11.65 16.48
C ASP A 53 -6.08 -11.34 17.30
N ALA A 54 -4.90 -11.80 16.89
CA ALA A 54 -3.64 -11.49 17.53
C ALA A 54 -3.23 -10.00 17.36
N LEU A 55 -3.45 -9.42 16.18
CA LEU A 55 -3.15 -8.01 15.89
C LEU A 55 -4.01 -7.07 16.75
N TYR A 56 -5.27 -7.41 16.98
CA TYR A 56 -6.23 -6.59 17.74
C TYR A 56 -6.33 -6.97 19.21
N ALA A 57 -5.59 -7.99 19.65
CA ALA A 57 -5.56 -8.35 21.07
C ALA A 57 -5.09 -7.15 21.91
N PRO A 58 -5.69 -6.91 23.08
CA PRO A 58 -5.18 -5.92 24.01
C PRO A 58 -3.68 -6.18 24.28
N PRO A 59 -2.86 -5.15 24.40
CA PRO A 59 -1.47 -5.35 24.74
C PRO A 59 -1.38 -6.14 26.05
N GLU A 60 -0.56 -7.19 26.04
CA GLU A 60 -0.24 -7.91 27.27
C GLU A 60 0.43 -6.92 28.23
N ASP A 61 0.31 -7.16 29.57
CA ASP A 61 0.96 -6.35 30.63
C ASP A 61 2.50 -6.47 30.61
N LYS A 62 3.08 -6.53 29.42
CA LYS A 62 4.53 -6.54 29.19
C LYS A 62 4.94 -5.20 28.60
N GLU A 63 6.08 -4.71 29.04
CA GLU A 63 6.68 -3.56 28.41
C GLU A 63 6.90 -3.85 26.91
N PRO A 64 6.47 -2.95 26.00
CA PRO A 64 6.67 -3.16 24.57
C PRO A 64 8.17 -3.27 24.27
N VAL A 65 8.57 -4.33 23.58
CA VAL A 65 9.94 -4.47 23.09
C VAL A 65 10.12 -3.45 21.96
N PRO A 66 11.06 -2.49 22.10
CA PRO A 66 11.27 -1.49 21.06
C PRO A 66 11.67 -2.14 19.73
N PHE A 67 11.20 -1.58 18.62
CA PHE A 67 11.64 -2.00 17.29
C PHE A 67 13.16 -1.98 17.20
N THR A 68 13.71 -3.07 16.68
CA THR A 68 15.13 -3.19 16.35
C THR A 68 15.26 -3.46 14.87
N ALA A 69 15.98 -2.58 14.18
CA ALA A 69 16.25 -2.79 12.76
C ALA A 69 17.06 -4.09 12.54
N PRO A 70 16.90 -4.75 11.38
CA PRO A 70 17.69 -5.94 11.06
C PRO A 70 19.20 -5.68 11.16
N GLU A 71 19.98 -6.74 11.38
CA GLU A 71 21.44 -6.64 11.51
C GLU A 71 22.06 -5.90 10.31
N GLY A 72 22.90 -4.91 10.60
CA GLY A 72 23.57 -4.09 9.61
C GLY A 72 22.74 -2.96 9.01
N TRP A 73 21.45 -2.85 9.35
CA TRP A 73 20.63 -1.72 8.89
C TRP A 73 20.85 -0.47 9.71
N GLY A 74 20.84 0.68 9.03
CA GLY A 74 20.73 1.99 9.69
C GLY A 74 19.29 2.26 10.11
N TYR A 75 19.07 2.77 11.32
CA TYR A 75 17.78 3.26 11.80
C TYR A 75 17.99 4.54 12.59
N GLU A 76 17.28 5.58 12.18
CA GLU A 76 17.40 6.91 12.79
C GLU A 76 16.04 7.60 12.90
N LYS A 77 15.82 8.30 14.01
CA LYS A 77 14.72 9.26 14.16
C LYS A 77 15.25 10.65 13.87
N ILE A 78 14.74 11.27 12.83
CA ILE A 78 15.16 12.59 12.35
C ILE A 78 13.97 13.53 12.20
N SER A 79 14.24 14.80 11.88
CA SER A 79 13.22 15.73 11.43
C SER A 79 13.56 16.26 10.04
N ILE A 80 12.56 16.39 9.20
CA ILE A 80 12.66 17.06 7.91
C ILE A 80 11.65 18.22 7.93
N GLY A 81 12.15 19.46 7.84
CA GLY A 81 11.38 20.58 8.30
C GLY A 81 11.08 20.42 9.81
N ASN A 82 9.82 20.53 10.18
CA ASN A 82 9.36 20.28 11.54
C ASN A 82 8.62 18.92 11.68
N VAL A 83 8.70 18.05 10.65
CA VAL A 83 8.00 16.78 10.61
C VAL A 83 8.93 15.67 11.13
N PRO A 84 8.50 14.89 12.14
CA PRO A 84 9.24 13.72 12.56
C PRO A 84 9.25 12.65 11.47
N VAL A 85 10.40 12.03 11.26
CA VAL A 85 10.58 10.99 10.24
C VAL A 85 11.49 9.91 10.81
N GLU A 86 11.12 8.67 10.59
CA GLU A 86 12.00 7.54 10.88
C GLU A 86 12.66 7.06 9.58
N ARG A 87 13.98 7.08 9.55
CA ARG A 87 14.76 6.68 8.39
C ARG A 87 15.35 5.30 8.60
N LEU A 88 15.09 4.39 7.65
CA LEU A 88 15.73 3.08 7.58
C LEU A 88 16.63 3.02 6.33
N ALA A 89 17.75 2.31 6.45
CA ALA A 89 18.69 2.15 5.34
C ALA A 89 19.28 0.74 5.36
N PRO A 90 19.15 -0.05 4.28
CA PRO A 90 19.78 -1.36 4.16
C PRO A 90 21.31 -1.22 4.12
N PRO A 91 22.06 -2.29 4.54
CA PRO A 91 23.53 -2.20 4.64
C PRO A 91 24.25 -2.11 3.28
N LYS A 92 23.60 -2.56 2.21
CA LYS A 92 24.16 -2.60 0.86
C LYS A 92 23.09 -2.23 -0.17
N PRO A 93 22.76 -0.93 -0.29
CA PRO A 93 21.80 -0.50 -1.30
C PRO A 93 22.31 -0.79 -2.72
N SER A 94 21.46 -1.26 -3.60
CA SER A 94 21.81 -1.57 -5.00
C SER A 94 21.30 -0.52 -5.99
N SER A 95 20.58 0.48 -5.51
CA SER A 95 20.03 1.58 -6.34
C SER A 95 20.13 2.93 -5.65
N ASN A 96 19.69 3.99 -6.35
CA ASN A 96 19.51 5.33 -5.78
C ASN A 96 18.09 5.59 -5.28
N GLN A 97 17.20 4.60 -5.39
CA GLN A 97 15.79 4.73 -5.07
C GLN A 97 15.58 5.04 -3.58
N VAL A 98 14.58 5.87 -3.33
CA VAL A 98 14.15 6.29 -2.00
C VAL A 98 12.64 6.06 -1.90
N VAL A 99 12.19 5.44 -0.83
CA VAL A 99 10.77 5.30 -0.55
C VAL A 99 10.35 6.34 0.48
N LEU A 100 9.31 7.10 0.15
CA LEU A 100 8.56 7.92 1.09
C LEU A 100 7.34 7.08 1.52
N GLN A 101 7.39 6.52 2.74
CA GLN A 101 6.29 5.75 3.30
C GLN A 101 5.30 6.68 3.99
N LEU A 102 4.04 6.60 3.56
CA LEU A 102 2.88 7.26 4.16
C LEU A 102 1.98 6.16 4.74
N HIS A 103 1.96 6.04 6.07
CA HIS A 103 1.26 4.95 6.75
C HIS A 103 -0.26 5.14 6.75
N GLY A 104 -1.01 4.04 6.85
CA GLY A 104 -2.45 4.05 7.07
C GLY A 104 -2.84 4.38 8.51
N GLY A 105 -4.05 3.95 8.89
CA GLY A 105 -4.60 4.19 10.23
C GLY A 105 -5.65 5.30 10.27
N ALA A 106 -6.40 5.49 9.18
CA ALA A 106 -7.54 6.40 9.06
C ALA A 106 -7.23 7.86 9.45
N TYR A 107 -5.98 8.29 9.29
CA TYR A 107 -5.46 9.60 9.74
C TYR A 107 -5.55 9.82 11.27
N MET A 108 -5.73 8.77 12.06
CA MET A 108 -5.94 8.86 13.50
C MET A 108 -4.87 8.16 14.34
N SER A 109 -4.04 7.34 13.72
CA SER A 109 -2.94 6.61 14.38
C SER A 109 -1.61 6.90 13.70
N GLY A 110 -0.54 6.83 14.50
CA GLY A 110 0.83 7.08 14.03
C GLY A 110 1.59 5.82 13.65
N LEU A 111 2.90 5.98 13.46
CA LEU A 111 3.82 4.89 13.13
C LEU A 111 3.90 3.86 14.27
N THR A 112 3.75 2.60 13.88
CA THR A 112 3.91 1.44 14.78
C THR A 112 5.06 0.56 14.30
N ASP A 113 5.41 -0.45 15.11
CA ASP A 113 6.45 -1.43 14.73
C ASP A 113 6.03 -2.26 13.51
N LEU A 114 4.74 -2.40 13.26
CA LEU A 114 4.22 -3.00 12.04
C LEU A 114 4.71 -2.23 10.79
N TYR A 115 4.61 -0.90 10.80
CA TYR A 115 5.08 -0.06 9.69
C TYR A 115 6.61 -0.03 9.56
N ARG A 116 7.35 -0.11 10.68
CA ARG A 116 8.81 -0.21 10.66
C ARG A 116 9.27 -1.54 10.04
N THR A 117 8.62 -2.64 10.43
CA THR A 117 8.86 -3.96 9.82
C THR A 117 8.49 -3.97 8.34
N PHE A 118 7.38 -3.34 7.99
CA PHE A 118 6.94 -3.20 6.60
C PHE A 118 7.92 -2.37 5.75
N ALA A 119 8.52 -1.32 6.32
CA ALA A 119 9.56 -0.53 5.65
C ALA A 119 10.76 -1.37 5.22
N VAL A 120 11.14 -2.38 6.01
CA VAL A 120 12.20 -3.34 5.62
C VAL A 120 11.79 -4.09 4.35
N ARG A 121 10.56 -4.62 4.30
CA ARG A 121 10.03 -5.30 3.10
C ARG A 121 9.96 -4.34 1.91
N GLN A 122 9.51 -3.12 2.10
CA GLN A 122 9.47 -2.11 1.04
C GLN A 122 10.86 -1.88 0.45
N ALA A 123 11.90 -1.75 1.28
CA ALA A 123 13.28 -1.58 0.80
C ALA A 123 13.77 -2.78 -0.01
N GLU A 124 13.47 -4.01 0.45
CA GLU A 124 13.89 -5.24 -0.23
C GLU A 124 13.29 -5.39 -1.63
N TYR A 125 12.02 -5.01 -1.81
CA TYR A 125 11.31 -5.20 -3.07
C TYR A 125 11.37 -4.01 -4.01
N THR A 126 11.65 -2.81 -3.51
CA THR A 126 11.92 -1.63 -4.33
C THR A 126 13.41 -1.42 -4.59
N ASN A 127 14.31 -2.21 -3.99
CA ASN A 127 15.75 -1.98 -3.97
C ASN A 127 16.15 -0.60 -3.41
N ALA A 128 15.32 0.01 -2.58
CA ALA A 128 15.56 1.36 -2.09
C ALA A 128 16.79 1.41 -1.18
N ARG A 129 17.58 2.47 -1.34
CA ARG A 129 18.71 2.77 -0.45
C ARG A 129 18.28 3.32 0.90
N GLU A 130 17.10 3.93 0.96
CA GLU A 130 16.55 4.58 2.15
C GLU A 130 15.01 4.56 2.12
N ILE A 131 14.42 4.35 3.28
CA ILE A 131 12.98 4.51 3.50
C ILE A 131 12.79 5.64 4.51
N TYR A 132 11.92 6.57 4.20
CA TYR A 132 11.52 7.67 5.07
C TYR A 132 10.06 7.46 5.49
N CYS A 133 9.86 6.95 6.72
CA CYS A 133 8.54 6.74 7.30
C CYS A 133 8.09 8.05 7.96
N VAL A 134 7.06 8.67 7.42
CA VAL A 134 6.59 9.99 7.87
C VAL A 134 5.62 9.84 9.03
N GLU A 135 5.96 10.42 10.18
CA GLU A 135 5.03 10.57 11.30
C GLU A 135 4.27 11.89 11.14
N TYR A 136 3.28 11.88 10.24
CA TYR A 136 2.48 13.07 9.94
C TYR A 136 1.46 13.37 11.04
N ARG A 137 1.01 14.62 11.14
CA ARG A 137 0.03 15.07 12.14
C ARG A 137 -1.34 14.40 11.97
N HIS A 138 -1.92 13.92 13.07
CA HIS A 138 -3.14 13.09 13.09
C HIS A 138 -4.37 13.83 13.59
N ALA A 139 -5.54 13.42 13.07
CA ALA A 139 -6.82 13.75 13.63
C ALA A 139 -7.05 13.05 15.00
N PRO A 140 -7.92 13.55 15.84
CA PRO A 140 -8.80 14.73 15.66
C PRO A 140 -8.12 16.06 15.95
N ILE A 141 -6.90 16.06 16.50
CA ILE A 141 -6.15 17.28 16.88
C ILE A 141 -5.79 18.08 15.63
N HIS A 142 -5.26 17.39 14.64
CA HIS A 142 -4.86 17.98 13.36
C HIS A 142 -5.74 17.40 12.23
N ARG A 143 -6.45 18.29 11.55
CA ARG A 143 -7.38 17.96 10.48
C ARG A 143 -6.78 18.29 9.14
N TYR A 144 -7.46 17.96 8.06
CA TYR A 144 -7.07 18.38 6.72
C TYR A 144 -6.77 19.89 6.71
N PRO A 145 -5.68 20.37 6.10
CA PRO A 145 -4.70 19.61 5.29
C PRO A 145 -3.42 19.19 6.03
N ALA A 146 -3.41 19.08 7.36
CA ALA A 146 -2.19 18.95 8.16
C ALA A 146 -1.27 17.78 7.72
N ALA A 147 -1.86 16.61 7.45
CA ALA A 147 -1.06 15.45 6.99
C ALA A 147 -0.47 15.68 5.59
N LEU A 148 -1.21 16.34 4.69
CA LEU A 148 -0.73 16.70 3.35
C LEU A 148 0.43 17.71 3.42
N GLU A 149 0.31 18.74 4.28
CA GLU A 149 1.39 19.71 4.51
C GLU A 149 2.67 19.04 5.02
N ASP A 150 2.53 18.07 5.94
CA ASP A 150 3.66 17.32 6.48
C ASP A 150 4.30 16.42 5.41
N ALA A 151 3.51 15.68 4.65
CA ALA A 151 3.98 14.84 3.55
C ALA A 151 4.70 15.69 2.47
N ALA A 152 4.13 16.85 2.10
CA ALA A 152 4.73 17.78 1.14
C ALA A 152 6.04 18.38 1.69
N THR A 153 6.09 18.71 2.99
CA THR A 153 7.31 19.21 3.65
C THR A 153 8.43 18.18 3.58
N VAL A 154 8.14 16.91 3.87
CA VAL A 154 9.13 15.84 3.80
C VAL A 154 9.57 15.60 2.37
N TYR A 155 8.64 15.53 1.41
CA TYR A 155 8.98 15.36 0.00
C TYR A 155 9.91 16.46 -0.50
N GLN A 156 9.58 17.73 -0.28
CA GLN A 156 10.43 18.87 -0.66
C GLN A 156 11.77 18.85 0.07
N GLY A 157 11.78 18.40 1.33
CA GLY A 157 13.01 18.20 2.09
C GLY A 157 13.93 17.13 1.51
N LEU A 158 13.38 16.06 0.90
CA LEU A 158 14.18 15.09 0.15
C LEU A 158 14.80 15.72 -1.11
N LEU A 159 14.04 16.52 -1.86
CA LEU A 159 14.56 17.25 -3.02
C LEU A 159 15.68 18.23 -2.62
N ALA A 160 15.52 18.96 -1.52
CA ALA A 160 16.55 19.86 -0.99
C ALA A 160 17.84 19.11 -0.58
N ARG A 161 17.72 17.84 -0.19
CA ARG A 161 18.85 16.92 0.10
C ARG A 161 19.42 16.28 -1.17
N ARG A 162 19.04 16.77 -2.35
CA ARG A 162 19.49 16.32 -3.68
C ARG A 162 19.04 14.91 -4.07
N THR A 163 17.99 14.38 -3.45
CA THR A 163 17.30 13.20 -3.98
C THR A 163 16.58 13.64 -5.26
N LYS A 164 16.81 12.91 -6.36
CA LYS A 164 16.12 13.24 -7.62
C LYS A 164 14.67 12.81 -7.53
N PRO A 165 13.71 13.58 -8.07
CA PRO A 165 12.31 13.17 -8.12
C PRO A 165 12.11 11.78 -8.77
N SER A 166 12.90 11.49 -9.83
CA SER A 166 12.92 10.21 -10.52
C SER A 166 13.40 9.02 -9.67
N ASP A 167 14.00 9.28 -8.52
CA ASP A 167 14.46 8.25 -7.59
C ASP A 167 13.45 8.05 -6.42
N ILE A 168 12.40 8.87 -6.32
CA ILE A 168 11.42 8.82 -5.21
C ILE A 168 10.20 7.98 -5.60
N ILE A 169 9.91 6.98 -4.78
CA ILE A 169 8.65 6.21 -4.78
C ILE A 169 7.84 6.68 -3.59
N ILE A 170 6.57 7.05 -3.79
CA ILE A 170 5.65 7.23 -2.68
C ILE A 170 4.88 5.92 -2.49
N TYR A 171 4.95 5.36 -1.28
CA TYR A 171 4.32 4.10 -0.92
C TYR A 171 3.34 4.36 0.21
N GLY A 172 2.04 4.13 -0.02
CA GLY A 172 0.99 4.37 0.97
C GLY A 172 -0.04 3.25 1.04
N ASP A 173 -0.57 3.03 2.23
CA ASP A 173 -1.65 2.07 2.46
C ASP A 173 -2.88 2.76 3.06
N SER A 174 -4.10 2.32 2.72
CA SER A 174 -5.33 2.84 3.32
C SER A 174 -5.40 4.39 3.26
N ALA A 175 -5.48 5.06 4.41
CA ALA A 175 -5.39 6.52 4.51
C ALA A 175 -4.07 7.08 3.99
N GLY A 176 -2.95 6.36 4.15
CA GLY A 176 -1.67 6.75 3.57
C GLY A 176 -1.64 6.60 2.04
N GLY A 177 -2.41 5.66 1.49
CA GLY A 177 -2.65 5.54 0.06
C GLY A 177 -3.46 6.72 -0.50
N ASN A 178 -4.47 7.17 0.23
CA ASN A 178 -5.18 8.42 -0.03
C ASN A 178 -4.21 9.61 -0.05
N LEU A 179 -3.43 9.76 1.03
CA LEU A 179 -2.45 10.84 1.18
C LEU A 179 -1.39 10.83 0.06
N ALA A 180 -1.00 9.65 -0.44
CA ALA A 180 -0.06 9.53 -1.56
C ALA A 180 -0.62 10.12 -2.86
N VAL A 181 -1.90 9.85 -3.16
CA VAL A 181 -2.58 10.42 -4.33
C VAL A 181 -2.78 11.93 -4.16
N GLU A 182 -3.25 12.36 -2.98
CA GLU A 182 -3.41 13.79 -2.67
C GLU A 182 -2.08 14.56 -2.78
N LEU A 183 -0.98 13.97 -2.29
CA LEU A 183 0.35 14.58 -2.42
C LEU A 183 0.76 14.71 -3.89
N ALA A 184 0.54 13.71 -4.72
CA ALA A 184 0.84 13.78 -6.14
C ALA A 184 0.01 14.85 -6.86
N ILE A 185 -1.28 14.98 -6.54
CA ILE A 185 -2.16 16.04 -7.04
C ILE A 185 -1.62 17.41 -6.63
N TYR A 186 -1.32 17.58 -5.33
CA TYR A 186 -0.75 18.82 -4.80
C TYR A 186 0.56 19.21 -5.51
N LEU A 187 1.48 18.27 -5.68
CA LEU A 187 2.75 18.53 -6.36
C LEU A 187 2.55 18.97 -7.81
N ARG A 188 1.62 18.34 -8.54
CA ARG A 188 1.25 18.75 -9.91
C ARG A 188 0.70 20.17 -9.95
N ASP A 189 -0.27 20.45 -9.09
CA ASP A 189 -1.01 21.72 -9.10
C ASP A 189 -0.12 22.91 -8.69
N GLU A 190 0.88 22.65 -7.82
CA GLU A 190 1.90 23.63 -7.43
C GLU A 190 3.09 23.68 -8.42
N GLY A 191 3.08 22.90 -9.50
CA GLY A 191 4.16 22.84 -10.48
C GLY A 191 5.46 22.29 -9.92
N LEU A 192 5.41 21.49 -8.87
CA LEU A 192 6.54 20.82 -8.24
C LEU A 192 6.89 19.51 -8.97
N PRO A 193 8.17 19.09 -8.93
CA PRO A 193 8.57 17.84 -9.56
C PRO A 193 7.81 16.64 -8.98
N GLN A 194 7.30 15.76 -9.87
CA GLN A 194 6.57 14.55 -9.49
C GLN A 194 7.53 13.41 -9.08
N PRO A 195 7.12 12.51 -8.15
CA PRO A 195 7.85 11.28 -7.87
C PRO A 195 7.84 10.36 -9.09
N ALA A 196 8.69 9.34 -9.08
CA ALA A 196 8.77 8.36 -10.16
C ALA A 196 7.54 7.46 -10.24
N ALA A 197 6.96 7.10 -9.10
CA ALA A 197 5.84 6.17 -9.02
C ALA A 197 5.07 6.29 -7.70
N LEU A 198 3.81 5.85 -7.72
CA LEU A 198 2.97 5.63 -6.55
C LEU A 198 2.70 4.12 -6.40
N ILE A 199 2.90 3.59 -5.20
CA ILE A 199 2.50 2.23 -4.82
C ILE A 199 1.45 2.34 -3.73
N LEU A 200 0.26 1.86 -4.02
CA LEU A 200 -0.94 2.08 -3.21
C LEU A 200 -1.51 0.73 -2.78
N LEU A 201 -1.56 0.49 -1.47
CA LEU A 201 -2.21 -0.69 -0.91
C LEU A 201 -3.59 -0.31 -0.40
N SER A 202 -4.65 -0.84 -1.03
CA SER A 202 -6.02 -0.60 -0.56
C SER A 202 -6.30 0.88 -0.24
N PRO A 203 -6.01 1.84 -1.15
CA PRO A 203 -6.11 3.26 -0.84
C PRO A 203 -7.54 3.67 -0.49
N TRP A 204 -7.72 4.47 0.57
CA TRP A 204 -9.02 5.03 0.92
C TRP A 204 -9.38 6.19 0.00
N ALA A 205 -9.95 5.88 -1.16
CA ALA A 205 -10.13 6.84 -2.25
C ALA A 205 -11.46 7.60 -2.24
N ASP A 206 -12.45 7.19 -1.41
CA ASP A 206 -13.75 7.83 -1.27
C ASP A 206 -14.19 7.95 0.19
N PHE A 207 -14.13 9.16 0.75
CA PHE A 207 -14.63 9.46 2.10
C PHE A 207 -16.16 9.49 2.18
N ALA A 208 -16.84 9.73 1.05
CA ALA A 208 -18.29 9.81 0.98
C ALA A 208 -18.96 8.43 0.86
N HIS A 209 -18.23 7.42 0.40
CA HIS A 209 -18.69 6.02 0.24
C HIS A 209 -19.96 5.87 -0.61
N LYS A 210 -20.16 6.76 -1.59
CA LYS A 210 -21.43 6.84 -2.31
C LYS A 210 -21.69 5.67 -3.25
N ASP A 211 -20.64 5.13 -3.85
CA ASP A 211 -20.77 4.20 -4.99
C ASP A 211 -20.22 2.78 -4.72
N GLY A 212 -19.80 2.50 -3.48
CA GLY A 212 -19.13 1.25 -3.14
C GLY A 212 -20.05 0.13 -2.66
N THR A 213 -20.20 -0.95 -3.45
CA THR A 213 -20.93 -2.16 -3.01
C THR A 213 -20.10 -3.02 -2.07
N SER A 214 -18.76 -3.00 -2.22
CA SER A 214 -17.83 -3.82 -1.43
C SER A 214 -17.95 -3.59 0.08
N ARG A 215 -18.27 -2.37 0.52
CA ARG A 215 -18.50 -2.08 1.95
C ARG A 215 -19.66 -2.86 2.57
N THR A 216 -20.61 -3.31 1.77
CA THR A 216 -21.73 -4.16 2.22
C THR A 216 -21.42 -5.63 1.98
N GLU A 217 -20.95 -5.97 0.79
CA GLU A 217 -20.71 -7.35 0.37
C GLU A 217 -19.54 -8.01 1.11
N ASN A 218 -18.52 -7.23 1.45
CA ASN A 218 -17.31 -7.68 2.13
C ASN A 218 -17.32 -7.45 3.65
N PHE A 219 -18.39 -6.84 4.21
CA PHE A 219 -18.42 -6.49 5.64
C PHE A 219 -18.19 -7.67 6.60
N THR A 220 -18.56 -8.89 6.20
CA THR A 220 -18.31 -10.11 7.00
C THR A 220 -17.03 -10.84 6.59
N LYS A 221 -16.48 -10.53 5.41
CA LYS A 221 -15.31 -11.19 4.83
C LYS A 221 -14.02 -10.49 5.21
N ASP A 222 -14.00 -9.15 5.15
CA ASP A 222 -12.84 -8.36 5.55
C ASP A 222 -12.60 -8.49 7.05
N LYS A 223 -11.46 -9.08 7.41
CA LYS A 223 -11.07 -9.29 8.81
C LYS A 223 -10.25 -8.14 9.39
N VAL A 224 -9.94 -7.11 8.58
CA VAL A 224 -9.22 -5.91 9.00
C VAL A 224 -10.18 -4.77 9.32
N LEU A 225 -11.13 -4.46 8.44
CA LEU A 225 -12.07 -3.35 8.62
C LEU A 225 -13.49 -3.80 8.97
N GLY A 226 -13.86 -5.04 8.66
CA GLY A 226 -15.23 -5.54 8.68
C GLY A 226 -15.77 -5.88 10.06
N LYS A 227 -16.81 -6.71 10.04
CA LYS A 227 -17.58 -7.09 11.24
C LYS A 227 -16.71 -7.69 12.33
N GLY A 228 -16.81 -7.12 13.54
CA GLY A 228 -16.12 -7.61 14.74
C GLY A 228 -14.74 -7.02 14.94
N THR A 229 -14.27 -6.18 14.05
CA THR A 229 -13.01 -5.45 14.19
C THR A 229 -13.18 -4.13 14.95
N PRO A 230 -12.10 -3.55 15.49
CA PRO A 230 -12.16 -2.22 16.13
C PRO A 230 -12.62 -1.10 15.20
N PHE A 231 -12.45 -1.26 13.89
CA PHE A 231 -12.82 -0.25 12.88
C PHE A 231 -14.32 -0.28 12.51
N ALA A 232 -14.96 -1.45 12.59
CA ALA A 232 -16.35 -1.62 12.17
C ALA A 232 -17.35 -0.58 12.72
N PRO A 233 -17.29 -0.15 14.00
CA PRO A 233 -18.20 0.87 14.54
C PRO A 233 -18.01 2.24 13.90
N HIS A 234 -16.82 2.52 13.33
CA HIS A 234 -16.44 3.83 12.82
C HIS A 234 -16.65 3.99 11.31
N LEU A 235 -16.91 2.91 10.58
CA LEU A 235 -17.05 2.92 9.11
C LEU A 235 -18.14 3.84 8.56
N ARG A 236 -19.11 4.21 9.37
CA ARG A 236 -20.22 5.11 8.99
C ARG A 236 -20.13 6.49 9.65
N SER A 237 -19.11 6.74 10.43
CA SER A 237 -18.88 8.04 11.05
C SER A 237 -18.19 9.00 10.10
N ILE A 238 -18.42 10.30 10.28
CA ILE A 238 -17.65 11.33 9.57
C ILE A 238 -16.22 11.26 10.07
N PRO A 239 -15.22 11.03 9.17
CA PRO A 239 -13.84 10.98 9.59
C PRO A 239 -13.39 12.31 10.20
N PRO A 240 -12.82 12.33 11.41
CA PRO A 240 -12.36 13.56 12.04
C PRO A 240 -11.37 14.36 11.20
N TYR A 241 -10.60 13.67 10.34
CA TYR A 241 -9.63 14.30 9.43
C TYR A 241 -10.29 15.24 8.42
N ALA A 242 -11.52 14.98 7.99
CA ALA A 242 -12.21 15.80 6.97
C ALA A 242 -12.31 17.30 7.33
N GLY A 243 -12.23 17.65 8.61
CA GLY A 243 -12.11 19.05 9.02
C GLY A 243 -13.34 19.95 8.69
N GLY A 244 -14.46 19.32 8.35
CA GLY A 244 -15.69 20.03 7.94
C GLY A 244 -15.83 20.22 6.43
N LEU A 245 -14.90 19.71 5.64
CA LEU A 245 -15.07 19.63 4.18
C LEU A 245 -16.17 18.63 3.83
N PRO A 246 -16.88 18.81 2.70
CA PRO A 246 -17.73 17.78 2.12
C PRO A 246 -16.91 16.49 1.90
N LEU A 247 -17.49 15.33 2.19
CA LEU A 247 -16.75 14.07 2.07
C LEU A 247 -16.46 13.68 0.63
N ASP A 248 -17.20 14.23 -0.33
CA ASP A 248 -16.97 14.10 -1.78
C ASP A 248 -16.09 15.23 -2.36
N ASP A 249 -15.50 16.06 -1.48
CA ASP A 249 -14.53 17.07 -1.94
C ASP A 249 -13.32 16.36 -2.57
N PRO A 250 -12.90 16.74 -3.80
CA PRO A 250 -11.74 16.13 -4.48
C PRO A 250 -10.45 16.14 -3.66
N ARG A 251 -10.33 17.02 -2.68
CA ARG A 251 -9.20 17.11 -1.76
C ARG A 251 -9.21 16.03 -0.66
N LEU A 252 -10.31 15.33 -0.47
CA LEU A 252 -10.44 14.20 0.47
C LEU A 252 -10.67 12.90 -0.27
N SER A 253 -11.39 12.96 -1.39
CA SER A 253 -11.84 11.81 -2.17
C SER A 253 -11.28 11.91 -3.58
N PRO A 254 -10.05 11.43 -3.83
CA PRO A 254 -9.37 11.57 -5.12
C PRO A 254 -10.08 10.91 -6.30
N ILE A 255 -11.05 10.03 -6.07
CA ILE A 255 -11.94 9.54 -7.15
C ILE A 255 -12.74 10.67 -7.82
N HIS A 256 -12.87 11.83 -7.20
CA HIS A 256 -13.55 13.01 -7.75
C HIS A 256 -12.57 14.07 -8.29
N ALA A 257 -11.26 13.86 -8.13
CA ALA A 257 -10.23 14.78 -8.59
C ALA A 257 -9.87 14.54 -10.08
N ASP A 258 -9.22 15.50 -10.72
CA ASP A 258 -8.50 15.29 -11.96
C ASP A 258 -7.19 14.54 -11.66
N LEU A 259 -7.02 13.37 -12.25
CA LEU A 259 -5.83 12.51 -12.07
C LEU A 259 -4.86 12.58 -13.25
N SER A 260 -5.08 13.49 -14.19
CA SER A 260 -4.19 13.65 -15.35
C SER A 260 -2.78 14.12 -14.92
N GLY A 261 -1.76 13.63 -15.61
CA GLY A 261 -0.37 14.03 -15.37
C GLY A 261 0.25 13.53 -14.04
N LEU A 262 -0.42 12.63 -13.35
CA LEU A 262 0.13 11.99 -12.16
C LEU A 262 1.14 10.89 -12.53
N PRO A 263 2.04 10.50 -11.61
CA PRO A 263 2.97 9.40 -11.82
C PRO A 263 2.28 8.07 -12.09
N PRO A 264 2.96 7.09 -12.70
CA PRO A 264 2.47 5.73 -12.78
C PRO A 264 2.05 5.19 -11.39
N MET A 265 0.90 4.49 -11.34
CA MET A 265 0.33 3.93 -10.12
C MET A 265 0.24 2.41 -10.18
N LEU A 266 0.68 1.75 -9.11
CA LEU A 266 0.32 0.37 -8.80
C LEU A 266 -0.67 0.38 -7.64
N ILE A 267 -1.87 -0.12 -7.88
CA ILE A 267 -2.91 -0.30 -6.85
C ILE A 267 -3.06 -1.79 -6.58
N GLN A 268 -2.84 -2.21 -5.34
CA GLN A 268 -3.00 -3.59 -4.90
C GLN A 268 -4.08 -3.67 -3.83
N THR A 269 -5.07 -4.53 -4.01
CA THR A 269 -6.20 -4.70 -3.08
C THR A 269 -6.64 -6.16 -2.99
N GLY A 270 -7.42 -6.48 -1.97
CA GLY A 270 -8.01 -7.80 -1.80
C GLY A 270 -9.43 -7.89 -2.32
N SER A 271 -9.84 -9.09 -2.81
CA SER A 271 -11.23 -9.26 -3.24
C SER A 271 -12.24 -9.26 -2.07
N TYR A 272 -11.76 -9.39 -0.84
CA TYR A 272 -12.56 -9.26 0.39
C TYR A 272 -12.39 -7.90 1.07
N ASP A 273 -11.60 -6.99 0.49
CA ASP A 273 -11.41 -5.64 1.02
C ASP A 273 -12.71 -4.83 0.98
N LEU A 274 -12.99 -4.09 2.04
CA LEU A 274 -14.12 -3.17 2.09
C LEU A 274 -13.95 -2.01 1.08
N LEU A 275 -12.74 -1.63 0.76
CA LEU A 275 -12.42 -0.51 -0.14
C LEU A 275 -12.29 -0.93 -1.61
N LEU A 276 -12.47 -2.22 -1.94
CA LEU A 276 -12.28 -2.75 -3.29
C LEU A 276 -12.97 -1.93 -4.39
N THR A 277 -14.24 -1.52 -4.20
CA THR A 277 -14.95 -0.75 -5.23
C THR A 277 -14.33 0.62 -5.44
N GLU A 278 -13.83 1.25 -4.37
CA GLU A 278 -13.15 2.56 -4.45
C GLU A 278 -11.83 2.44 -5.22
N ASP A 279 -11.08 1.35 -4.98
CA ASP A 279 -9.83 1.07 -5.69
C ASP A 279 -10.07 0.83 -7.19
N GLU A 280 -11.17 0.11 -7.53
CA GLU A 280 -11.58 -0.09 -8.92
C GLU A 280 -11.96 1.23 -9.60
N VAL A 281 -12.70 2.11 -8.90
CA VAL A 281 -13.10 3.42 -9.41
C VAL A 281 -11.88 4.34 -9.58
N LEU A 282 -10.98 4.38 -8.59
CA LEU A 282 -9.73 5.15 -8.67
C LEU A 282 -8.88 4.73 -9.87
N ALA A 283 -8.69 3.41 -10.06
CA ALA A 283 -7.94 2.89 -11.19
C ALA A 283 -8.59 3.22 -12.54
N ALA A 284 -9.91 3.04 -12.63
CA ALA A 284 -10.65 3.36 -13.87
C ALA A 284 -10.57 4.85 -14.20
N LYS A 285 -10.65 5.72 -13.19
CA LYS A 285 -10.54 7.16 -13.39
C LYS A 285 -9.12 7.57 -13.77
N ALA A 286 -8.10 7.09 -13.08
CA ALA A 286 -6.70 7.37 -13.43
C ALA A 286 -6.42 7.02 -14.89
N ALA A 287 -6.92 5.87 -15.34
CA ALA A 287 -6.83 5.44 -16.71
C ALA A 287 -7.56 6.36 -17.70
N ALA A 288 -8.78 6.76 -17.36
CA ALA A 288 -9.59 7.67 -18.18
C ALA A 288 -8.92 9.06 -18.33
N ASP A 289 -8.25 9.51 -17.28
CA ASP A 289 -7.50 10.76 -17.24
C ASP A 289 -6.10 10.64 -17.89
N GLY A 290 -5.73 9.45 -18.39
CA GLY A 290 -4.46 9.21 -19.11
C GLY A 290 -3.27 8.92 -18.20
N THR A 291 -3.46 8.75 -16.91
CA THR A 291 -2.41 8.33 -15.97
C THR A 291 -2.17 6.81 -16.06
N PRO A 292 -0.92 6.35 -16.24
CA PRO A 292 -0.62 4.92 -16.24
C PRO A 292 -0.98 4.29 -14.89
N VAL A 293 -1.80 3.23 -14.92
CA VAL A 293 -2.22 2.54 -13.70
C VAL A 293 -2.30 1.03 -13.91
N THR A 294 -1.84 0.29 -12.91
CA THR A 294 -2.05 -1.16 -12.78
C THR A 294 -2.89 -1.39 -11.53
N LEU A 295 -4.01 -2.12 -11.67
CA LEU A 295 -4.82 -2.58 -10.55
C LEU A 295 -4.70 -4.09 -10.45
N SER A 296 -4.29 -4.58 -9.27
CA SER A 296 -4.19 -6.00 -8.95
C SER A 296 -5.08 -6.36 -7.78
N ILE A 297 -6.01 -7.31 -8.04
CA ILE A 297 -6.98 -7.78 -7.05
C ILE A 297 -6.62 -9.20 -6.65
N TYR A 298 -6.28 -9.40 -5.37
CA TYR A 298 -5.85 -10.68 -4.83
C TYR A 298 -7.04 -11.45 -4.24
N PRO A 299 -7.29 -12.69 -4.71
CA PRO A 299 -8.45 -13.47 -4.29
C PRO A 299 -8.48 -13.72 -2.78
N GLU A 300 -9.64 -13.48 -2.15
CA GLU A 300 -9.92 -13.74 -0.73
C GLU A 300 -9.04 -12.96 0.26
N MET A 301 -8.24 -12.01 -0.19
CA MET A 301 -7.42 -11.16 0.68
C MET A 301 -8.25 -10.00 1.25
N PRO A 302 -8.05 -9.65 2.54
CA PRO A 302 -8.66 -8.50 3.19
C PRO A 302 -7.91 -7.21 2.90
N HIS A 303 -8.37 -6.11 3.50
CA HIS A 303 -7.73 -4.80 3.48
C HIS A 303 -6.24 -4.85 3.84
N VAL A 304 -5.40 -4.14 3.08
CA VAL A 304 -3.93 -4.01 3.26
C VAL A 304 -3.19 -5.32 3.54
N PHE A 305 -3.61 -6.42 2.94
CA PHE A 305 -3.13 -7.77 3.25
C PHE A 305 -1.60 -7.93 3.22
N PRO A 306 -0.81 -7.29 2.33
CA PRO A 306 0.65 -7.44 2.36
C PRO A 306 1.29 -6.89 3.64
N LEU A 307 0.65 -5.91 4.27
CA LEU A 307 1.10 -5.33 5.55
C LEU A 307 0.77 -6.25 6.73
N VAL A 308 -0.47 -6.76 6.79
CA VAL A 308 -0.98 -7.47 7.97
C VAL A 308 -0.83 -9.00 7.91
N LEU A 309 -0.58 -9.55 6.73
CA LEU A 309 -0.43 -11.00 6.45
C LEU A 309 0.84 -11.26 5.61
N PRO A 310 2.02 -10.77 6.03
CA PRO A 310 3.22 -10.75 5.20
C PRO A 310 3.76 -12.14 4.84
N GLU A 311 3.33 -13.19 5.56
CA GLU A 311 3.82 -14.57 5.36
C GLU A 311 3.00 -15.36 4.32
N LEU A 312 1.87 -14.85 3.86
CA LEU A 312 1.05 -15.53 2.84
C LEU A 312 1.69 -15.42 1.45
N ALA A 313 1.51 -16.46 0.65
CA ALA A 313 2.02 -16.50 -0.73
C ALA A 313 1.49 -15.33 -1.58
N GLU A 314 0.26 -14.89 -1.34
CA GLU A 314 -0.33 -13.73 -2.01
C GLU A 314 0.42 -12.43 -1.67
N SER A 315 0.91 -12.28 -0.44
CA SER A 315 1.70 -11.13 -0.04
C SER A 315 3.09 -11.14 -0.69
N PHE A 316 3.72 -12.30 -0.79
CA PHE A 316 4.96 -12.43 -1.56
C PHE A 316 4.75 -12.10 -3.05
N ALA A 317 3.65 -12.58 -3.65
CA ALA A 317 3.31 -12.24 -5.03
C ALA A 317 3.08 -10.74 -5.22
N ALA A 318 2.41 -10.07 -4.26
CA ALA A 318 2.20 -8.63 -4.28
C ALA A 318 3.55 -7.87 -4.19
N PHE A 319 4.46 -8.30 -3.34
CA PHE A 319 5.78 -7.70 -3.26
C PHE A 319 6.61 -7.93 -4.54
N GLU A 320 6.56 -9.11 -5.16
CA GLU A 320 7.26 -9.33 -6.43
C GLU A 320 6.67 -8.44 -7.55
N GLU A 321 5.35 -8.24 -7.57
CA GLU A 321 4.73 -7.30 -8.50
C GLU A 321 5.19 -5.85 -8.27
N VAL A 322 5.41 -5.42 -7.02
CA VAL A 322 6.05 -4.14 -6.71
C VAL A 322 7.42 -4.05 -7.35
N ARG A 323 8.24 -5.10 -7.24
CA ARG A 323 9.58 -5.14 -7.86
C ARG A 323 9.50 -5.03 -9.39
N GLU A 324 8.59 -5.78 -10.02
CA GLU A 324 8.36 -5.71 -11.47
C GLU A 324 7.93 -4.31 -11.91
N PHE A 325 6.99 -3.71 -11.18
CA PHE A 325 6.49 -2.36 -11.44
C PHE A 325 7.60 -1.31 -11.32
N VAL A 326 8.38 -1.36 -10.25
CA VAL A 326 9.52 -0.45 -10.04
C VAL A 326 10.54 -0.61 -11.16
N ASN A 327 10.89 -1.83 -11.56
CA ASN A 327 11.81 -2.09 -12.67
C ASN A 327 11.27 -1.57 -14.02
N GLN A 328 9.96 -1.53 -14.21
CA GLN A 328 9.35 -1.02 -15.43
C GLN A 328 9.45 0.51 -15.56
N TYR A 329 9.26 1.23 -14.46
CA TYR A 329 9.14 2.69 -14.47
C TYR A 329 10.36 3.44 -13.94
N MET A 330 11.27 2.75 -13.26
CA MET A 330 12.47 3.34 -12.71
C MET A 330 13.70 2.64 -13.28
N THR A 331 14.35 3.30 -14.22
CA THR A 331 15.61 2.79 -14.79
C THR A 331 16.72 2.88 -13.74
N PRO A 332 17.59 1.87 -13.61
CA PRO A 332 18.74 1.89 -12.70
C PRO A 332 19.71 3.04 -12.96
#